data_036f234fc002bdcb6ac704848ab312ca
#
_entry.id   036f234fc002bdcb6ac704848ab312ca
#
_cell.length_a   1.000
_cell.length_b   1.000
_cell.length_c   1.000
_cell.angle_alpha   90.00
_cell.angle_beta   90.00
_cell.angle_gamma   90.00
#
_symmetry.space_group_name_H-M   'P 1'
#
loop_
_entity.id
_entity.type
_entity.pdbx_description
1 polymer ?
#
loop_
_entity_poly.entity_id
_entity_poly.type
_entity_poly.pdbx_seq_one_letter_code
_entity_poly.pdbx_strand_id
1 'polypeptide(L)'
;RIYLLHSTLNDYLEQLLCLLYENMMNDAQTGNITGHNTIASALTNIVTGKEDANFSSPNGKYNFFTCSSNTLKCDEYAFNASSILIAGNGEFNVKHYTGKFNAYQRTYVLIPDLEYYALLYLASMYQIKSFKSAASGSIVKFITKGDIENIPVFIPDNKAILNKFNCLLMLQEQYQKESDELASIRDWLLPML
;
A
#
# COMPACT_ATOMS: atom_id res chain seq x y z
N ARG A 1 -8.11 18.19 16.80
CA ARG A 1 -9.38 18.12 16.02
C ARG A 1 -9.15 17.84 14.54
N ILE A 2 -8.27 18.60 13.87
CA ILE A 2 -7.96 18.41 12.43
C ILE A 2 -7.33 17.04 12.17
N TYR A 3 -6.38 16.60 12.98
CA TYR A 3 -5.76 15.27 12.88
C TYR A 3 -6.80 14.13 12.90
N LEU A 4 -7.76 14.18 13.83
CA LEU A 4 -8.84 13.18 13.91
C LEU A 4 -9.72 13.22 12.65
N LEU A 5 -9.96 14.40 12.08
CA LEU A 5 -10.72 14.56 10.84
C LEU A 5 -10.01 13.90 9.65
N HIS A 6 -8.70 14.12 9.51
CA HIS A 6 -7.90 13.53 8.43
C HIS A 6 -7.82 12.01 8.57
N SER A 7 -7.63 11.47 9.79
CA SER A 7 -7.66 10.03 10.02
C SER A 7 -8.99 9.41 9.60
N THR A 8 -10.11 10.00 10.05
CA THR A 8 -11.46 9.52 9.68
C THR A 8 -11.69 9.62 8.16
N LEU A 9 -11.21 10.70 7.53
CA LEU A 9 -11.34 10.88 6.09
C LEU A 9 -10.51 9.86 5.31
N ASN A 10 -9.30 9.53 5.76
CA ASN A 10 -8.47 8.48 5.17
C ASN A 10 -9.13 7.12 5.26
N ASP A 11 -9.77 6.79 6.40
CA ASP A 11 -10.52 5.54 6.55
C ASP A 11 -11.70 5.47 5.57
N TYR A 12 -12.42 6.58 5.35
CA TYR A 12 -13.49 6.64 4.37
C TYR A 12 -12.99 6.52 2.93
N LEU A 13 -11.86 7.15 2.60
CA LEU A 13 -11.25 7.04 1.27
C LEU A 13 -10.81 5.61 0.98
N GLU A 14 -10.24 4.91 1.95
CA GLU A 14 -9.86 3.51 1.78
C GLU A 14 -11.09 2.62 1.59
N GLN A 15 -12.13 2.80 2.40
CA GLN A 15 -13.40 2.07 2.22
C GLN A 15 -14.03 2.34 0.86
N LEU A 16 -14.02 3.60 0.40
CA LEU A 16 -14.53 3.97 -0.92
C LEU A 16 -13.72 3.32 -2.04
N LEU A 17 -12.38 3.33 -1.95
CA LEU A 17 -11.51 2.67 -2.91
C LEU A 17 -11.79 1.17 -2.99
N CYS A 18 -11.90 0.49 -1.84
CA CYS A 18 -12.24 -0.93 -1.79
C CYS A 18 -13.60 -1.22 -2.44
N LEU A 19 -14.63 -0.42 -2.12
CA LEU A 19 -15.97 -0.59 -2.68
C LEU A 19 -16.00 -0.37 -4.20
N LEU A 20 -15.30 0.66 -4.68
CA LEU A 20 -15.20 0.93 -6.11
C LEU A 20 -14.46 -0.18 -6.86
N TYR A 21 -13.43 -0.75 -6.25
CA TYR A 21 -12.71 -1.89 -6.81
C TYR A 21 -13.59 -3.15 -6.85
N GLU A 22 -14.30 -3.46 -5.78
CA GLU A 22 -15.24 -4.59 -5.73
C GLU A 22 -16.34 -4.45 -6.79
N ASN A 23 -16.91 -3.25 -6.94
CA ASN A 23 -17.91 -2.96 -7.98
C ASN A 23 -17.33 -3.14 -9.40
N MET A 24 -16.12 -2.63 -9.65
CA MET A 24 -15.44 -2.83 -10.93
C MET A 24 -15.24 -4.33 -11.24
N MET A 25 -14.82 -5.12 -10.25
CA MET A 25 -14.62 -6.57 -10.42
C MET A 25 -15.94 -7.30 -10.70
N ASN A 26 -17.03 -6.92 -10.03
CA ASN A 26 -18.36 -7.48 -10.29
C ASN A 26 -18.85 -7.10 -11.69
N ASP A 27 -18.67 -5.86 -12.11
CA ASP A 27 -19.04 -5.39 -13.45
C ASP A 27 -18.21 -6.07 -14.54
N ALA A 28 -16.95 -6.37 -14.29
CA ALA A 28 -16.10 -7.14 -15.19
C ALA A 28 -16.61 -8.60 -15.31
N GLN A 29 -17.00 -9.23 -14.20
CA GLN A 29 -17.54 -10.60 -14.20
C GLN A 29 -18.89 -10.70 -14.92
N THR A 30 -19.72 -9.67 -14.83
CA THR A 30 -21.04 -9.59 -15.50
C THR A 30 -20.96 -9.10 -16.95
N GLY A 31 -19.77 -8.70 -17.42
CA GLY A 31 -19.55 -8.17 -18.77
C GLY A 31 -20.01 -6.73 -18.97
N ASN A 32 -20.31 -5.99 -17.90
CA ASN A 32 -20.69 -4.59 -17.95
C ASN A 32 -19.48 -3.67 -18.21
N ILE A 33 -18.26 -4.15 -17.88
CA ILE A 33 -17.00 -3.46 -18.15
C ILE A 33 -16.11 -4.39 -18.97
N THR A 34 -15.55 -3.88 -20.06
CA THR A 34 -14.55 -4.56 -20.88
C THR A 34 -13.15 -4.30 -20.37
N GLY A 35 -12.26 -5.26 -20.58
CA GLY A 35 -10.87 -5.18 -20.17
C GLY A 35 -10.16 -6.51 -20.36
N HIS A 36 -8.99 -6.65 -19.78
CA HIS A 36 -8.22 -7.90 -19.88
C HIS A 36 -7.58 -8.27 -18.53
N ASN A 37 -7.39 -9.56 -18.34
CA ASN A 37 -6.70 -10.09 -17.16
C ASN A 37 -5.19 -10.14 -17.38
N THR A 38 -4.45 -9.81 -16.34
CA THR A 38 -3.00 -9.90 -16.27
C THR A 38 -2.58 -10.32 -14.86
N ILE A 39 -1.28 -10.29 -14.57
CA ILE A 39 -0.71 -10.56 -13.25
C ILE A 39 0.22 -9.43 -12.83
N ALA A 40 0.47 -9.30 -11.53
CA ALA A 40 1.27 -8.22 -10.98
C ALA A 40 2.66 -8.11 -11.61
N SER A 41 3.35 -9.23 -11.88
CA SER A 41 4.68 -9.22 -12.49
C SER A 41 4.74 -8.64 -13.90
N ALA A 42 3.60 -8.54 -14.60
CA ALA A 42 3.53 -7.86 -15.90
C ALA A 42 3.43 -6.33 -15.78
N LEU A 43 3.08 -5.80 -14.60
CA LEU A 43 2.86 -4.37 -14.37
C LEU A 43 3.96 -3.71 -13.53
N THR A 44 4.77 -4.51 -12.85
CA THR A 44 5.79 -3.99 -11.94
C THR A 44 6.96 -4.94 -11.76
N ASN A 45 8.12 -4.37 -11.45
CA ASN A 45 9.24 -5.15 -10.92
C ASN A 45 9.08 -5.32 -9.41
N ILE A 46 9.29 -6.55 -8.92
CA ILE A 46 9.13 -6.91 -7.51
C ILE A 46 10.50 -7.16 -6.91
N VAL A 47 10.88 -6.29 -5.98
CA VAL A 47 12.12 -6.41 -5.21
C VAL A 47 11.81 -6.53 -3.72
N THR A 48 12.81 -6.88 -2.91
CA THR A 48 12.69 -6.83 -1.44
C THR A 48 13.54 -5.71 -0.88
N GLY A 49 13.21 -5.25 0.33
CA GLY A 49 14.13 -4.47 1.13
C GLY A 49 15.43 -5.23 1.38
N LYS A 50 16.45 -4.54 1.85
CA LYS A 50 17.79 -5.12 2.10
C LYS A 50 18.16 -5.11 3.57
N GLU A 51 17.53 -4.27 4.36
CA GLU A 51 17.88 -4.02 5.74
C GLU A 51 17.22 -5.04 6.69
N ASP A 52 17.88 -5.28 7.83
CA ASP A 52 17.27 -6.07 8.89
C ASP A 52 16.42 -5.18 9.84
N ALA A 53 15.74 -5.81 10.82
CA ALA A 53 14.83 -5.09 11.71
C ALA A 53 15.55 -4.08 12.63
N ASN A 54 16.84 -4.22 12.86
CA ASN A 54 17.64 -3.34 13.75
C ASN A 54 18.07 -2.05 13.03
N PHE A 55 17.81 -1.93 11.74
CA PHE A 55 18.13 -0.73 10.95
C PHE A 55 17.28 0.49 11.34
N SER A 56 16.20 0.28 12.10
CA SER A 56 15.34 1.36 12.55
C SER A 56 16.05 2.32 13.51
N SER A 57 15.82 3.63 13.35
CA SER A 57 16.30 4.70 14.20
C SER A 57 15.10 5.54 14.66
N PRO A 58 14.82 5.67 15.99
CA PRO A 58 13.63 6.39 16.48
C PRO A 58 13.52 7.84 15.98
N ASN A 59 14.65 8.49 15.74
CA ASN A 59 14.72 9.88 15.26
C ASN A 59 15.07 9.96 13.76
N GLY A 60 14.96 8.86 13.03
CA GLY A 60 15.29 8.79 11.62
C GLY A 60 14.40 9.68 10.76
N LYS A 61 14.95 10.16 9.66
CA LYS A 61 14.29 11.09 8.73
C LYS A 61 13.31 10.42 7.80
N TYR A 62 13.56 9.17 7.41
CA TYR A 62 12.80 8.46 6.38
C TYR A 62 11.95 7.37 7.00
N ASN A 63 10.87 7.02 6.32
CA ASN A 63 10.04 5.88 6.70
C ASN A 63 10.80 4.56 6.47
N PHE A 64 10.68 3.66 7.43
CA PHE A 64 11.21 2.31 7.34
C PHE A 64 10.05 1.32 7.45
N PHE A 65 9.76 0.65 6.35
CA PHE A 65 8.65 -0.29 6.24
C PHE A 65 9.10 -1.70 6.57
N THR A 66 8.48 -2.27 7.60
CA THR A 66 8.66 -3.66 8.01
C THR A 66 7.41 -4.48 7.76
N CYS A 67 7.41 -5.74 8.22
CA CYS A 67 6.21 -6.58 8.14
C CYS A 67 5.13 -6.23 9.18
N SER A 68 5.42 -5.34 10.14
CA SER A 68 4.43 -4.80 11.08
C SER A 68 3.51 -3.79 10.39
N SER A 69 2.29 -3.62 10.91
CA SER A 69 1.37 -2.54 10.52
C SER A 69 1.96 -1.15 10.80
N ASN A 70 2.75 -1.02 11.88
CA ASN A 70 3.42 0.22 12.24
C ASN A 70 4.61 0.53 11.34
N THR A 71 4.71 1.78 10.89
CA THR A 71 5.85 2.29 10.14
C THR A 71 6.90 2.83 11.12
N LEU A 72 8.14 2.36 10.98
CA LEU A 72 9.28 2.81 11.73
C LEU A 72 9.99 3.95 10.99
N LYS A 73 11.10 4.48 11.58
CA LYS A 73 11.96 5.49 10.98
C LYS A 73 13.37 4.94 10.79
N CYS A 74 14.13 5.53 9.86
CA CYS A 74 15.54 5.26 9.62
C CYS A 74 16.26 6.49 9.07
N ASP A 75 17.59 6.46 9.13
CA ASP A 75 18.42 7.62 8.75
C ASP A 75 18.74 7.66 7.24
N GLU A 76 18.65 6.54 6.54
CA GLU A 76 18.96 6.40 5.13
C GLU A 76 17.79 5.83 4.34
N TYR A 77 17.67 6.21 3.08
CA TYR A 77 16.67 5.66 2.17
C TYR A 77 17.32 4.83 1.07
N ALA A 78 16.63 3.76 0.64
CA ALA A 78 17.01 2.93 -0.50
C ALA A 78 16.09 3.13 -1.72
N PHE A 79 14.88 3.64 -1.50
CA PHE A 79 13.86 3.83 -2.52
C PHE A 79 13.38 5.29 -2.55
N ASN A 80 13.01 5.76 -3.74
CA ASN A 80 12.37 7.06 -3.94
C ASN A 80 11.37 6.95 -5.10
N ALA A 81 10.17 6.46 -4.79
CA ALA A 81 9.15 6.15 -5.79
C ALA A 81 7.75 6.05 -5.15
N SER A 82 6.71 6.04 -5.99
CA SER A 82 5.38 5.55 -5.60
C SER A 82 5.43 4.02 -5.57
N SER A 83 5.21 3.43 -4.41
CA SER A 83 5.47 2.01 -4.18
C SER A 83 4.36 1.36 -3.37
N ILE A 84 4.11 0.08 -3.68
CA ILE A 84 3.26 -0.80 -2.90
C ILE A 84 4.16 -1.71 -2.09
N LEU A 85 3.88 -1.84 -0.82
CA LEU A 85 4.70 -2.57 0.15
C LEU A 85 3.88 -3.72 0.71
N ILE A 86 4.34 -4.94 0.51
CA ILE A 86 3.65 -6.15 0.96
C ILE A 86 4.49 -6.88 1.99
N ALA A 87 3.93 -7.10 3.17
CA ALA A 87 4.57 -7.85 4.22
C ALA A 87 4.64 -9.34 3.85
N GLY A 88 5.86 -9.88 3.71
CA GLY A 88 6.09 -11.28 3.35
C GLY A 88 5.84 -12.26 4.50
N ASN A 89 5.77 -11.80 5.75
CA ASN A 89 5.46 -12.58 6.93
C ASN A 89 4.77 -11.73 8.00
N GLY A 90 4.42 -12.32 9.13
CA GLY A 90 3.81 -11.60 10.26
C GLY A 90 2.36 -11.21 9.98
N GLU A 91 2.07 -9.93 9.99
CA GLU A 91 0.68 -9.41 9.93
C GLU A 91 0.06 -9.45 8.52
N PHE A 92 0.81 -9.80 7.48
CA PHE A 92 0.33 -9.81 6.09
C PHE A 92 -0.47 -8.55 5.75
N ASN A 93 0.18 -7.42 5.76
CA ASN A 93 -0.42 -6.14 5.39
C ASN A 93 0.09 -5.66 4.03
N VAL A 94 -0.69 -4.80 3.42
CA VAL A 94 -0.32 -4.08 2.20
C VAL A 94 -0.36 -2.60 2.52
N LYS A 95 0.69 -1.89 2.17
CA LYS A 95 0.80 -0.44 2.34
C LYS A 95 1.12 0.19 1.00
N HIS A 96 0.86 1.47 0.87
CA HIS A 96 1.32 2.29 -0.24
C HIS A 96 2.06 3.51 0.30
N TYR A 97 3.02 4.01 -0.48
CA TYR A 97 3.77 5.18 -0.09
C TYR A 97 4.47 5.82 -1.29
N THR A 98 4.43 7.14 -1.34
CA THR A 98 5.15 7.94 -2.35
C THR A 98 6.20 8.80 -1.67
N GLY A 99 7.48 8.57 -2.01
CA GLY A 99 8.61 9.35 -1.50
C GLY A 99 9.85 8.52 -1.23
N LYS A 100 10.73 9.06 -0.36
CA LYS A 100 11.97 8.42 0.07
C LYS A 100 11.72 7.53 1.28
N PHE A 101 12.11 6.27 1.19
CA PHE A 101 11.92 5.29 2.25
C PHE A 101 12.94 4.15 2.19
N ASN A 102 12.97 3.32 3.23
CA ASN A 102 13.68 2.06 3.24
C ASN A 102 12.74 0.92 3.63
N ALA A 103 13.13 -0.32 3.37
CA ALA A 103 12.30 -1.49 3.61
C ALA A 103 13.11 -2.66 4.19
N TYR A 104 12.47 -3.41 5.07
CA TYR A 104 12.99 -4.63 5.66
C TYR A 104 13.10 -5.74 4.61
N GLN A 105 14.12 -6.59 4.73
CA GLN A 105 14.44 -7.67 3.77
C GLN A 105 13.31 -8.66 3.47
N ARG A 106 12.26 -8.73 4.31
CA ARG A 106 11.05 -9.55 4.08
C ARG A 106 9.82 -8.72 3.70
N THR A 107 10.01 -7.46 3.36
CA THR A 107 8.98 -6.59 2.78
C THR A 107 9.22 -6.52 1.28
N TYR A 108 8.23 -6.93 0.51
CA TYR A 108 8.26 -6.79 -0.94
C TYR A 108 7.88 -5.36 -1.34
N VAL A 109 8.61 -4.82 -2.29
CA VAL A 109 8.44 -3.47 -2.82
C VAL A 109 8.11 -3.59 -4.31
N LEU A 110 6.93 -3.12 -4.68
CA LEU A 110 6.42 -3.09 -6.04
C LEU A 110 6.42 -1.63 -6.49
N ILE A 111 7.05 -1.35 -7.63
CA ILE A 111 7.16 0.01 -8.20
C ILE A 111 6.53 -0.02 -9.60
N PRO A 112 5.19 0.07 -9.70
CA PRO A 112 4.49 0.07 -10.97
C PRO A 112 4.56 1.45 -11.65
N ASP A 113 4.19 1.50 -12.93
CA ASP A 113 3.84 2.74 -13.58
C ASP A 113 2.69 3.42 -12.84
N LEU A 114 2.69 4.76 -12.78
CA LEU A 114 1.69 5.53 -12.05
C LEU A 114 0.25 5.27 -12.52
N GLU A 115 0.07 4.90 -13.79
CA GLU A 115 -1.26 4.53 -14.33
C GLU A 115 -1.87 3.36 -13.57
N TYR A 116 -1.06 2.38 -13.15
CA TYR A 116 -1.52 1.14 -12.49
C TYR A 116 -1.32 1.15 -10.98
N TYR A 117 -0.80 2.22 -10.41
CA TYR A 117 -0.41 2.28 -8.99
C TYR A 117 -1.56 1.93 -8.04
N ALA A 118 -2.67 2.65 -8.13
CA ALA A 118 -3.82 2.37 -7.27
C ALA A 118 -4.51 1.04 -7.59
N LEU A 119 -4.59 0.66 -8.88
CA LEU A 119 -5.16 -0.62 -9.28
C LEU A 119 -4.39 -1.79 -8.69
N LEU A 120 -3.07 -1.78 -8.79
CA LEU A 120 -2.22 -2.84 -8.27
C LEU A 120 -2.23 -2.87 -6.73
N TYR A 121 -2.30 -1.70 -6.06
CA TYR A 121 -2.51 -1.63 -4.61
C TYR A 121 -3.80 -2.33 -4.19
N LEU A 122 -4.92 -2.03 -4.84
CA LEU A 122 -6.23 -2.61 -4.52
C LEU A 122 -6.28 -4.12 -4.82
N ALA A 123 -5.73 -4.55 -5.96
CA ALA A 123 -5.60 -5.97 -6.29
C ALA A 123 -4.76 -6.72 -5.24
N SER A 124 -3.65 -6.11 -4.79
CA SER A 124 -2.80 -6.67 -3.74
C SER A 124 -3.53 -6.78 -2.40
N MET A 125 -4.25 -5.75 -1.98
CA MET A 125 -5.06 -5.77 -0.76
C MET A 125 -6.11 -6.88 -0.80
N TYR A 126 -6.83 -7.00 -1.92
CA TYR A 126 -7.86 -8.01 -2.09
C TYR A 126 -7.28 -9.42 -2.02
N GLN A 127 -6.16 -9.67 -2.69
CA GLN A 127 -5.49 -10.97 -2.68
C GLN A 127 -4.92 -11.34 -1.31
N ILE A 128 -4.29 -10.41 -0.60
CA ILE A 128 -3.74 -10.64 0.74
C ILE A 128 -4.87 -10.91 1.75
N LYS A 129 -6.00 -10.22 1.63
CA LYS A 129 -7.19 -10.49 2.44
C LYS A 129 -7.74 -11.91 2.19
N SER A 130 -7.73 -12.37 0.94
CA SER A 130 -8.09 -13.73 0.57
C SER A 130 -7.14 -14.76 1.19
N PHE A 131 -5.83 -14.54 1.16
CA PHE A 131 -4.85 -15.41 1.82
C PHE A 131 -5.07 -15.49 3.34
N LYS A 132 -5.34 -14.38 4.00
CA LYS A 132 -5.69 -14.38 5.44
C LYS A 132 -6.93 -15.22 5.74
N SER A 133 -7.96 -15.11 4.93
CA SER A 133 -9.21 -15.84 5.12
C SER A 133 -9.04 -17.34 4.87
N ALA A 134 -8.28 -17.74 3.86
CA ALA A 134 -7.96 -19.13 3.56
C ALA A 134 -7.07 -19.77 4.64
N ALA A 135 -6.24 -18.98 5.32
CA ALA A 135 -5.34 -19.41 6.37
C ALA A 135 -6.05 -19.75 7.71
N SER A 136 -7.33 -19.45 7.87
CA SER A 136 -8.07 -19.78 9.11
C SER A 136 -8.16 -21.30 9.40
N GLY A 137 -7.74 -22.17 8.46
CA GLY A 137 -7.60 -23.64 8.63
C GLY A 137 -6.19 -24.18 8.46
N SER A 138 -5.22 -23.36 8.05
CA SER A 138 -3.82 -23.75 7.83
C SER A 138 -2.91 -22.56 8.12
N ILE A 139 -1.80 -22.79 8.83
CA ILE A 139 -0.87 -21.71 9.18
C ILE A 139 -0.06 -21.31 7.93
N VAL A 140 -0.49 -20.26 7.23
CA VAL A 140 0.38 -19.58 6.25
C VAL A 140 1.44 -18.80 7.02
N LYS A 141 2.68 -19.28 6.99
CA LYS A 141 3.79 -18.66 7.72
C LYS A 141 4.45 -17.51 6.97
N PHE A 142 4.36 -17.50 5.66
CA PHE A 142 4.99 -16.48 4.79
C PHE A 142 4.32 -16.44 3.42
N ILE A 143 4.41 -15.30 2.78
CA ILE A 143 4.02 -15.07 1.38
C ILE A 143 5.32 -15.10 0.56
N THR A 144 5.33 -15.85 -0.51
CA THR A 144 6.49 -15.96 -1.40
C THR A 144 6.46 -14.88 -2.47
N LYS A 145 7.60 -14.65 -3.13
CA LYS A 145 7.67 -13.77 -4.29
C LYS A 145 6.74 -14.24 -5.41
N GLY A 146 6.66 -15.55 -5.64
CA GLY A 146 5.77 -16.14 -6.63
C GLY A 146 4.29 -15.88 -6.35
N ASP A 147 3.87 -15.86 -5.08
CA ASP A 147 2.49 -15.52 -4.71
C ASP A 147 2.16 -14.07 -5.10
N ILE A 148 3.14 -13.16 -4.95
CA ILE A 148 2.97 -11.75 -5.30
C ILE A 148 3.05 -11.53 -6.82
N GLU A 149 3.98 -12.19 -7.50
CA GLU A 149 4.12 -12.15 -8.96
C GLU A 149 2.83 -12.56 -9.67
N ASN A 150 2.11 -13.53 -9.11
CA ASN A 150 0.88 -14.08 -9.66
C ASN A 150 -0.41 -13.44 -9.13
N ILE A 151 -0.35 -12.32 -8.40
CA ILE A 151 -1.56 -11.59 -8.02
C ILE A 151 -2.35 -11.25 -9.28
N PRO A 152 -3.62 -11.71 -9.40
CA PRO A 152 -4.42 -11.43 -10.59
C PRO A 152 -4.85 -9.96 -10.61
N VAL A 153 -4.77 -9.34 -11.76
CA VAL A 153 -5.15 -7.94 -11.99
C VAL A 153 -6.03 -7.87 -13.23
N PHE A 154 -7.21 -7.28 -13.10
CA PHE A 154 -8.07 -6.93 -14.23
C PHE A 154 -7.83 -5.47 -14.61
N ILE A 155 -7.41 -5.22 -15.85
CA ILE A 155 -7.20 -3.87 -16.38
C ILE A 155 -8.42 -3.49 -17.21
N PRO A 156 -9.22 -2.49 -16.79
CA PRO A 156 -10.37 -2.03 -17.56
C PRO A 156 -9.90 -1.23 -18.79
N ASP A 157 -10.59 -1.37 -19.92
CA ASP A 157 -10.31 -0.58 -21.13
C ASP A 157 -10.61 0.91 -20.90
N ASN A 158 -11.56 1.21 -20.02
CA ASN A 158 -11.90 2.59 -19.66
C ASN A 158 -10.90 3.18 -18.67
N LYS A 159 -9.92 3.92 -19.18
CA LYS A 159 -8.89 4.60 -18.38
C LYS A 159 -9.43 5.58 -17.33
N ALA A 160 -10.67 6.07 -17.45
CA ALA A 160 -11.26 6.93 -16.43
C ALA A 160 -11.42 6.22 -15.08
N ILE A 161 -11.56 4.90 -15.07
CA ILE A 161 -11.61 4.09 -13.85
C ILE A 161 -10.24 4.12 -13.14
N LEU A 162 -9.15 3.90 -13.88
CA LEU A 162 -7.79 3.96 -13.35
C LEU A 162 -7.47 5.35 -12.80
N ASN A 163 -7.82 6.39 -13.56
CA ASN A 163 -7.61 7.78 -13.14
C ASN A 163 -8.37 8.09 -11.85
N LYS A 164 -9.60 7.60 -11.69
CA LYS A 164 -10.38 7.77 -10.46
C LYS A 164 -9.73 7.10 -9.27
N PHE A 165 -9.24 5.86 -9.41
CA PHE A 165 -8.53 5.16 -8.35
C PHE A 165 -7.25 5.91 -7.95
N ASN A 166 -6.43 6.30 -8.92
CA ASN A 166 -5.20 7.03 -8.65
C ASN A 166 -5.48 8.39 -7.97
N CYS A 167 -6.51 9.12 -8.41
CA CYS A 167 -6.89 10.39 -7.79
C CYS A 167 -7.27 10.22 -6.31
N LEU A 168 -8.07 9.21 -5.98
CA LEU A 168 -8.47 8.93 -4.60
C LEU A 168 -7.31 8.47 -3.73
N LEU A 169 -6.42 7.62 -4.26
CA LEU A 169 -5.24 7.16 -3.53
C LEU A 169 -4.26 8.30 -3.26
N MET A 170 -4.02 9.17 -4.25
CA MET A 170 -3.16 10.34 -4.08
C MET A 170 -3.75 11.34 -3.06
N LEU A 171 -5.06 11.50 -3.03
CA LEU A 171 -5.75 12.33 -2.03
C LEU A 171 -5.55 11.76 -0.61
N GLN A 172 -5.63 10.44 -0.46
CA GLN A 172 -5.37 9.76 0.81
C GLN A 172 -3.91 9.99 1.26
N GLU A 173 -2.94 9.85 0.36
CA GLU A 173 -1.52 10.12 0.64
C GLU A 173 -1.29 11.57 1.06
N GLN A 174 -1.96 12.51 0.41
CA GLN A 174 -1.87 13.93 0.79
C GLN A 174 -2.39 14.17 2.20
N TYR A 175 -3.57 13.67 2.56
CA TYR A 175 -4.09 13.80 3.92
C TYR A 175 -3.24 13.11 4.97
N GLN A 176 -2.64 11.96 4.65
CA GLN A 176 -1.71 11.30 5.56
C GLN A 176 -0.48 12.17 5.81
N LYS A 177 0.11 12.73 4.75
CA LYS A 177 1.27 13.62 4.85
C LYS A 177 0.96 14.88 5.68
N GLU A 178 -0.18 15.52 5.43
CA GLU A 178 -0.62 16.68 6.22
C GLU A 178 -0.84 16.31 7.70
N SER A 179 -1.37 15.12 7.98
CA SER A 179 -1.54 14.60 9.34
C SER A 179 -0.20 14.39 10.05
N ASP A 180 0.79 13.84 9.36
CA ASP A 180 2.12 13.61 9.89
C ASP A 180 2.83 14.94 10.18
N GLU A 181 2.70 15.93 9.31
CA GLU A 181 3.24 17.28 9.50
C GLU A 181 2.58 17.99 10.71
N LEU A 182 1.25 17.91 10.83
CA LEU A 182 0.51 18.47 11.98
C LEU A 182 0.88 17.78 13.30
N ALA A 183 1.07 16.47 13.30
CA ALA A 183 1.53 15.73 14.46
C ALA A 183 2.94 16.19 14.89
N SER A 184 3.83 16.37 13.93
CA SER A 184 5.20 16.89 14.19
C SER A 184 5.19 18.30 14.79
N ILE A 185 4.36 19.20 14.27
CA ILE A 185 4.19 20.55 14.80
C ILE A 185 3.63 20.52 16.23
N ARG A 186 2.61 19.70 16.47
CA ARG A 186 2.03 19.53 17.81
C ARG A 186 3.10 19.08 18.81
N ASP A 187 3.88 18.04 18.47
CA ASP A 187 4.86 17.46 19.36
C ASP A 187 6.04 18.42 19.62
N TRP A 188 6.33 19.30 18.66
CA TRP A 188 7.30 20.37 18.84
C TRP A 188 6.77 21.49 19.77
N LEU A 189 5.48 21.82 19.71
CA LEU A 189 4.87 22.89 20.52
C LEU A 189 4.55 22.45 21.95
N LEU A 190 4.18 21.18 22.18
CA LEU A 190 3.74 20.68 23.49
C LEU A 190 4.74 20.95 24.63
N PRO A 191 6.05 20.80 24.48
CA PRO A 191 7.01 21.13 25.55
C PRO A 191 7.13 22.62 25.87
N MET A 192 6.56 23.50 25.04
CA MET A 192 6.61 24.96 25.20
C MET A 192 5.39 25.54 25.96
N LEU A 193 4.39 24.69 26.19
CA LEU A 193 3.16 25.02 26.94
C LEU A 193 3.26 24.57 28.40
#